data_05fef67e5de3b69a28c8fdad70a777fb
#
_entry.id   05fef67e5de3b69a28c8fdad70a777fb
#
_cell.length_a   1.000
_cell.length_b   1.000
_cell.length_c   1.000
_cell.angle_alpha   90.00
_cell.angle_beta   90.00
_cell.angle_gamma   90.00
#
_symmetry.space_group_name_H-M   'P 1'
#
loop_
_entity.id
_entity.type
_entity.pdbx_description
1 polymer ?
#
loop_
_entity_poly.entity_id
_entity_poly.type
_entity_poly.pdbx_seq_one_letter_code
_entity_poly.pdbx_strand_id
1 'polypeptide(L)'
;MLRTLLAPSTTLSSGSREISTSIAFDMGIDRNAGRMVDGETSLMAHSRKARRVIEHLLQSTRSMSSDPEVIDALKALHTTMQDASETEPSLLRPVPSGRHQEYSRETLPPQEAVLNILRGAQAADCLFFSIWLPFFTAAEFERLCNQLYSDFDSCSPAIKTLVYGGIHYMFVEYLSACKIPYDSAYWSYAQSFKIHFESCLRHYSVLSMPTFDNILALVFGAGHAIQVSEFGSAWPLVSAAANMCQALGWHRPPGSHSPVSGAQNILFWLIYYFDKCLSLRLGRSSNIQDFDLTLGYPKEPVETQYQSWHLWFTTLIDIAAAHGLIYEHLFSPGSMHYSPKARSKRVLELAIRLDNIASKNNGIVDVTVYRRQYMIYLVKSNAVVIGCLRTLVYLAASPSGDSADFHVDPRCLLAARSTLHYHQDVVDFVRDKEDGSANDYASWTILNCPFTPFIVLFCHVIMSFGLEDLRLMEAFTTSLQSLNMRDARPMLNFRVLCEAFLLLATRYIRMSTKRLHDQNLSLGRSSDGGHATPLSSDARTVHLPTGEHDASYKNDSSDSLNFLPPVAFDDWLSGRQEFHSLGSSF
;
A
#
# COMPACT_ATOMS: atom_id res chain seq x y z
N MET A 1 41.51 11.36 -18.11
CA MET A 1 40.77 10.53 -19.06
C MET A 1 39.35 11.04 -19.32
N LEU A 2 38.54 11.44 -18.33
CA LEU A 2 37.22 12.02 -18.57
C LEU A 2 37.18 13.43 -19.18
N ARG A 3 38.28 14.22 -19.07
CA ARG A 3 38.40 15.53 -19.71
C ARG A 3 38.69 15.46 -21.23
N THR A 4 39.14 14.32 -21.74
CA THR A 4 39.50 14.12 -23.15
C THR A 4 38.32 13.66 -24.02
N LEU A 5 37.21 13.25 -23.41
CA LEU A 5 36.02 12.79 -24.12
C LEU A 5 34.98 13.89 -24.40
N LEU A 6 35.23 15.11 -23.90
CA LEU A 6 34.31 16.27 -24.06
C LEU A 6 34.90 17.41 -24.88
N ALA A 7 36.01 17.21 -25.61
CA ALA A 7 36.57 18.21 -26.48
C ALA A 7 36.02 18.06 -27.93
N PRO A 8 35.42 19.09 -28.52
CA PRO A 8 35.02 19.04 -29.91
C PRO A 8 36.24 19.09 -30.84
N SER A 9 36.26 18.18 -31.82
CA SER A 9 37.24 18.14 -32.89
C SER A 9 37.05 19.36 -33.81
N THR A 10 37.93 20.35 -33.72
CA THR A 10 37.98 21.45 -34.69
C THR A 10 39.11 21.22 -35.66
N THR A 11 38.79 20.96 -36.93
CA THR A 11 39.67 21.15 -38.06
C THR A 11 39.68 22.62 -38.47
N LEU A 12 40.88 23.16 -38.63
CA LEU A 12 41.19 24.52 -39.00
C LEU A 12 40.67 24.90 -40.40
N SER A 13 40.04 26.08 -40.51
CA SER A 13 40.16 26.94 -41.68
C SER A 13 40.04 28.39 -41.24
N SER A 14 41.01 29.17 -41.70
CA SER A 14 41.25 30.59 -41.44
C SER A 14 40.17 31.52 -41.95
N GLY A 15 39.70 32.49 -41.12
CA GLY A 15 38.85 33.58 -41.56
C GLY A 15 38.32 34.38 -40.37
N SER A 16 38.95 35.53 -40.13
CA SER A 16 38.62 36.48 -39.06
C SER A 16 37.16 36.98 -39.06
N ARG A 17 36.50 36.79 -37.92
CA ARG A 17 35.55 37.77 -37.34
C ARG A 17 35.19 37.29 -35.93
N GLU A 18 35.56 38.09 -34.96
CA GLU A 18 35.11 37.96 -33.58
C GLU A 18 33.58 38.07 -33.51
N ILE A 19 32.93 36.96 -33.17
CA ILE A 19 31.61 36.97 -32.54
C ILE A 19 31.78 36.06 -31.36
N SER A 20 31.98 36.68 -30.20
CA SER A 20 31.95 36.05 -28.88
C SER A 20 30.50 35.64 -28.59
N THR A 21 30.13 34.45 -28.96
CA THR A 21 28.94 33.79 -28.38
C THR A 21 29.45 32.62 -27.56
N SER A 22 29.73 32.92 -26.30
CA SER A 22 29.82 31.94 -25.24
C SER A 22 28.45 31.25 -25.14
N ILE A 23 28.30 30.10 -25.80
CA ILE A 23 27.25 29.15 -25.46
C ILE A 23 27.71 28.48 -24.16
N ALA A 24 27.49 29.14 -23.03
CA ALA A 24 27.48 28.51 -21.75
C ALA A 24 26.31 27.53 -21.79
N PHE A 25 26.55 26.24 -21.94
CA PHE A 25 25.65 25.19 -21.50
C PHE A 25 25.54 25.38 -19.99
N ASP A 26 24.57 26.18 -19.57
CA ASP A 26 24.13 26.22 -18.19
C ASP A 26 23.42 24.88 -17.93
N MET A 27 24.23 23.86 -17.58
CA MET A 27 23.72 22.67 -16.92
C MET A 27 23.39 23.10 -15.50
N GLY A 28 22.22 23.73 -15.34
CA GLY A 28 21.65 24.11 -14.06
C GLY A 28 21.44 22.86 -13.20
N ILE A 29 22.53 22.40 -12.59
CA ILE A 29 22.45 21.38 -11.55
C ILE A 29 21.86 22.09 -10.34
N ASP A 30 20.55 21.94 -10.15
CA ASP A 30 19.90 22.34 -8.90
C ASP A 30 20.41 21.43 -7.78
N ARG A 31 21.44 21.90 -7.08
CA ARG A 31 22.08 21.18 -5.97
C ARG A 31 21.19 21.09 -4.73
N ASN A 32 20.06 21.80 -4.72
CA ASN A 32 19.10 21.82 -3.60
C ASN A 32 17.87 20.94 -3.84
N ALA A 33 17.73 20.33 -5.01
CA ALA A 33 16.58 19.47 -5.31
C ALA A 33 16.75 18.06 -4.73
N GLY A 34 16.72 17.94 -3.41
CA GLY A 34 16.67 16.66 -2.69
C GLY A 34 15.30 16.02 -2.61
N ARG A 35 14.31 16.47 -3.41
CA ARG A 35 12.95 15.95 -3.34
C ARG A 35 12.83 14.58 -4.00
N MET A 36 12.34 13.60 -3.25
CA MET A 36 12.05 12.27 -3.80
C MET A 36 10.92 12.36 -4.82
N VAL A 37 11.13 11.78 -6.00
CA VAL A 37 10.12 11.76 -7.08
C VAL A 37 9.18 10.59 -6.88
N ASP A 38 7.87 10.87 -6.82
CA ASP A 38 6.80 9.87 -6.82
C ASP A 38 6.57 9.31 -8.23
N GLY A 39 6.59 7.99 -8.37
CA GLY A 39 6.30 7.32 -9.64
C GLY A 39 4.79 7.17 -9.92
N GLU A 40 4.48 6.64 -11.10
CA GLU A 40 3.13 6.56 -11.68
C GLU A 40 2.12 5.72 -10.86
N THR A 41 2.58 4.81 -10.02
CA THR A 41 1.74 3.95 -9.16
C THR A 41 1.52 4.52 -7.77
N SER A 42 2.12 5.68 -7.44
CA SER A 42 1.93 6.32 -6.15
C SER A 42 0.49 6.84 -5.99
N LEU A 43 0.01 6.92 -4.74
CA LEU A 43 -1.29 7.50 -4.42
C LEU A 43 -1.41 8.93 -4.97
N MET A 44 -0.34 9.72 -4.87
CA MET A 44 -0.31 11.10 -5.36
C MET A 44 -0.40 11.18 -6.89
N ALA A 45 0.20 10.23 -7.62
CA ALA A 45 0.05 10.17 -9.08
C ALA A 45 -1.40 9.86 -9.48
N HIS A 46 -2.04 8.89 -8.82
CA HIS A 46 -3.46 8.58 -9.06
C HIS A 46 -4.39 9.74 -8.67
N SER A 47 -4.13 10.41 -7.55
CA SER A 47 -4.90 11.59 -7.13
C SER A 47 -4.77 12.73 -8.12
N ARG A 48 -3.57 12.98 -8.68
CA ARG A 48 -3.37 13.96 -9.77
C ARG A 48 -4.15 13.61 -11.04
N LYS A 49 -4.19 12.31 -11.42
CA LYS A 49 -5.00 11.86 -12.56
C LYS A 49 -6.49 12.09 -12.32
N ALA A 50 -7.01 11.72 -11.16
CA ALA A 50 -8.42 11.95 -10.80
C ALA A 50 -8.79 13.44 -10.79
N ARG A 51 -7.90 14.30 -10.28
CA ARG A 51 -8.10 15.76 -10.34
C ARG A 51 -8.19 16.26 -11.77
N ARG A 52 -7.33 15.80 -12.69
CA ARG A 52 -7.40 16.17 -14.11
C ARG A 52 -8.70 15.75 -14.76
N VAL A 53 -9.25 14.58 -14.43
CA VAL A 53 -10.55 14.12 -14.96
C VAL A 53 -11.64 15.12 -14.60
N ILE A 54 -11.76 15.53 -13.34
CA ILE A 54 -12.80 16.48 -12.95
C ILE A 54 -12.54 17.88 -13.51
N GLU A 55 -11.29 18.36 -13.56
CA GLU A 55 -10.95 19.64 -14.19
C GLU A 55 -11.37 19.69 -15.66
N HIS A 56 -11.13 18.61 -16.41
CA HIS A 56 -11.56 18.48 -17.80
C HIS A 56 -13.09 18.49 -17.95
N LEU A 57 -13.80 17.74 -17.10
CA LEU A 57 -15.27 17.73 -17.08
C LEU A 57 -15.86 19.10 -16.75
N LEU A 58 -15.27 19.84 -15.82
CA LEU A 58 -15.68 21.19 -15.45
C LEU A 58 -15.43 22.18 -16.60
N GLN A 59 -14.33 22.06 -17.36
CA GLN A 59 -14.01 22.90 -18.51
C GLN A 59 -14.95 22.64 -19.68
N SER A 60 -15.32 21.37 -19.92
CA SER A 60 -16.27 21.01 -20.98
C SER A 60 -17.69 21.54 -20.73
N THR A 61 -18.01 21.86 -19.48
CA THR A 61 -19.33 22.32 -19.04
C THR A 61 -19.23 23.77 -18.52
N ARG A 62 -19.22 24.77 -19.43
CA ARG A 62 -19.01 26.21 -19.13
C ARG A 62 -19.75 26.77 -17.92
N SER A 63 -20.92 26.27 -17.58
CA SER A 63 -21.69 26.75 -16.44
C SER A 63 -21.36 26.03 -15.13
N MET A 64 -20.63 24.92 -15.17
CA MET A 64 -20.16 24.20 -13.97
C MET A 64 -18.84 24.77 -13.42
N SER A 65 -18.04 25.37 -14.29
CA SER A 65 -16.81 26.07 -13.91
C SER A 65 -17.03 27.35 -13.08
N SER A 66 -18.28 27.76 -12.91
CA SER A 66 -18.67 29.02 -12.22
C SER A 66 -19.32 28.77 -10.84
N ASP A 67 -19.53 27.51 -10.41
CA ASP A 67 -20.10 27.22 -9.10
C ASP A 67 -19.05 27.41 -7.99
N PRO A 68 -19.27 28.38 -7.06
CA PRO A 68 -18.28 28.68 -6.02
C PRO A 68 -17.97 27.49 -5.11
N GLU A 69 -18.98 26.65 -4.78
CA GLU A 69 -18.81 25.52 -3.88
C GLU A 69 -17.92 24.42 -4.50
N VAL A 70 -18.04 24.16 -5.80
CA VAL A 70 -17.20 23.19 -6.53
C VAL A 70 -15.78 23.72 -6.68
N ILE A 71 -15.63 25.02 -7.00
CA ILE A 71 -14.32 25.67 -7.10
C ILE A 71 -13.58 25.62 -5.77
N ASP A 72 -14.26 25.90 -4.66
CA ASP A 72 -13.64 25.87 -3.33
C ASP A 72 -13.28 24.46 -2.89
N ALA A 73 -14.11 23.45 -3.22
CA ALA A 73 -13.76 22.06 -2.98
C ALA A 73 -12.54 21.60 -3.81
N LEU A 74 -12.43 22.05 -5.05
CA LEU A 74 -11.27 21.75 -5.91
C LEU A 74 -9.99 22.42 -5.40
N LYS A 75 -10.09 23.67 -4.93
CA LYS A 75 -8.96 24.37 -4.27
C LYS A 75 -8.53 23.65 -3.00
N ALA A 76 -9.47 23.25 -2.14
CA ALA A 76 -9.19 22.49 -0.92
C ALA A 76 -8.47 21.18 -1.25
N LEU A 77 -8.93 20.42 -2.25
CA LEU A 77 -8.25 19.21 -2.70
C LEU A 77 -6.81 19.52 -3.18
N HIS A 78 -6.62 20.59 -3.95
CA HIS A 78 -5.29 20.98 -4.42
C HIS A 78 -4.33 21.31 -3.28
N THR A 79 -4.78 22.09 -2.30
CA THR A 79 -3.99 22.43 -1.09
C THR A 79 -3.63 21.17 -0.31
N THR A 80 -4.60 20.28 -0.06
CA THR A 80 -4.37 18.99 0.64
C THR A 80 -3.33 18.14 -0.09
N MET A 81 -3.38 18.10 -1.42
CA MET A 81 -2.39 17.34 -2.22
C MET A 81 -1.00 17.98 -2.17
N GLN A 82 -0.89 19.31 -2.09
CA GLN A 82 0.40 20.00 -1.92
C GLN A 82 0.99 19.71 -0.54
N ASP A 83 0.22 19.89 0.53
CA ASP A 83 0.66 19.64 1.90
C ASP A 83 1.14 18.19 2.10
N ALA A 84 0.41 17.21 1.53
CA ALA A 84 0.80 15.80 1.56
C ALA A 84 2.11 15.52 0.81
N SER A 85 2.43 16.31 -0.22
CA SER A 85 3.65 16.14 -1.04
C SER A 85 4.88 16.83 -0.46
N GLU A 86 4.73 17.74 0.51
CA GLU A 86 5.82 18.53 1.10
C GLU A 86 6.39 17.92 2.38
N THR A 87 5.79 16.82 2.88
CA THR A 87 6.26 16.16 4.09
C THR A 87 7.55 15.38 3.81
N GLU A 88 8.70 15.96 4.17
CA GLU A 88 9.98 15.24 4.13
C GLU A 88 10.05 14.16 5.22
N PRO A 89 10.63 12.97 4.90
CA PRO A 89 10.82 11.89 5.87
C PRO A 89 11.67 12.33 7.07
N SER A 90 11.19 12.13 8.29
CA SER A 90 11.86 12.61 9.52
C SER A 90 13.14 11.84 9.83
N LEU A 91 13.19 10.54 9.47
CA LEU A 91 14.38 9.70 9.64
C LEU A 91 15.55 10.10 8.73
N LEU A 92 15.28 10.79 7.62
CA LEU A 92 16.33 11.25 6.69
C LEU A 92 16.78 12.69 6.96
N ARG A 93 16.12 13.41 7.89
CA ARG A 93 16.51 14.78 8.21
C ARG A 93 17.83 14.81 8.97
N PRO A 94 18.81 15.65 8.55
CA PRO A 94 20.00 15.86 9.34
C PRO A 94 19.63 16.38 10.75
N VAL A 95 20.23 15.81 11.77
CA VAL A 95 20.11 16.35 13.14
C VAL A 95 20.85 17.69 13.15
N PRO A 96 20.20 18.80 13.61
CA PRO A 96 20.89 20.08 13.73
C PRO A 96 22.17 19.94 14.56
N SER A 97 23.28 20.46 14.07
CA SER A 97 24.65 20.31 14.59
C SER A 97 24.89 20.77 16.04
N GLY A 98 23.86 21.08 16.81
CA GLY A 98 23.92 21.50 18.22
C GLY A 98 23.33 20.52 19.23
N ARG A 99 22.76 19.39 18.80
CA ARG A 99 22.20 18.35 19.66
C ARG A 99 22.79 16.98 19.34
N HIS A 100 24.10 16.88 19.26
CA HIS A 100 24.78 15.61 19.47
C HIS A 100 24.66 15.28 20.97
N GLN A 101 23.49 14.85 21.42
CA GLN A 101 23.42 14.03 22.61
C GLN A 101 24.15 12.73 22.19
N GLU A 102 25.43 12.63 22.50
CA GLU A 102 26.14 11.36 22.49
C GLU A 102 25.28 10.41 23.32
N TYR A 103 24.69 9.42 22.66
CA TYR A 103 23.91 8.39 23.33
C TYR A 103 24.89 7.57 24.17
N SER A 104 25.09 8.02 25.39
CA SER A 104 25.95 7.39 26.37
C SER A 104 25.16 6.30 27.12
N ARG A 105 25.89 5.39 27.72
CA ARG A 105 25.31 4.39 28.62
C ARG A 105 24.43 5.01 29.72
N GLU A 106 24.73 6.23 30.15
CA GLU A 106 24.03 6.97 31.20
C GLU A 106 22.60 7.38 30.83
N THR A 107 22.26 7.41 29.54
CA THR A 107 20.92 7.77 29.05
C THR A 107 20.00 6.55 28.89
N LEU A 108 20.51 5.34 29.13
CA LEU A 108 19.70 4.12 29.04
C LEU A 108 18.77 3.96 30.25
N PRO A 109 17.53 3.47 30.04
CA PRO A 109 16.66 3.04 31.12
C PRO A 109 17.33 1.96 31.99
N PRO A 110 16.88 1.77 33.26
CA PRO A 110 17.46 0.75 34.13
C PRO A 110 17.40 -0.66 33.51
N GLN A 111 18.51 -1.39 33.57
CA GLN A 111 18.60 -2.78 33.05
C GLN A 111 17.54 -3.70 33.68
N GLU A 112 17.28 -3.54 34.97
CA GLU A 112 16.28 -4.35 35.69
C GLU A 112 14.86 -4.14 35.08
N ALA A 113 14.51 -2.90 34.71
CA ALA A 113 13.22 -2.62 34.06
C ALA A 113 13.09 -3.35 32.70
N VAL A 114 14.19 -3.40 31.92
CA VAL A 114 14.22 -4.11 30.63
C VAL A 114 14.03 -5.61 30.84
N LEU A 115 14.77 -6.21 31.79
CA LEU A 115 14.68 -7.65 32.06
C LEU A 115 13.31 -8.05 32.63
N ASN A 116 12.69 -7.20 33.44
CA ASN A 116 11.34 -7.45 33.97
C ASN A 116 10.30 -7.46 32.84
N ILE A 117 10.36 -6.50 31.91
CA ILE A 117 9.48 -6.47 30.74
C ILE A 117 9.74 -7.67 29.82
N LEU A 118 10.99 -8.04 29.59
CA LEU A 118 11.34 -9.18 28.74
C LEU A 118 10.73 -10.47 29.29
N ARG A 119 10.85 -10.73 30.60
CA ARG A 119 10.24 -11.88 31.24
C ARG A 119 8.71 -11.84 31.20
N GLY A 120 8.14 -10.66 31.44
CA GLY A 120 6.70 -10.43 31.34
C GLY A 120 6.17 -10.66 29.92
N ALA A 121 6.85 -10.15 28.90
CA ALA A 121 6.50 -10.31 27.50
C ALA A 121 6.59 -11.78 27.03
N GLN A 122 7.58 -12.54 27.53
CA GLN A 122 7.66 -13.99 27.30
C GLN A 122 6.48 -14.72 27.95
N ALA A 123 6.17 -14.41 29.21
CA ALA A 123 5.07 -15.04 29.93
C ALA A 123 3.69 -14.68 29.33
N ALA A 124 3.55 -13.49 28.78
CA ALA A 124 2.34 -13.02 28.10
C ALA A 124 2.25 -13.47 26.63
N ASP A 125 3.23 -14.24 26.14
CA ASP A 125 3.30 -14.72 24.75
C ASP A 125 3.15 -13.56 23.74
N CYS A 126 3.94 -12.47 23.91
CA CYS A 126 3.91 -11.31 23.02
C CYS A 126 4.25 -11.68 21.57
N LEU A 127 3.56 -11.04 20.61
CA LEU A 127 3.72 -11.31 19.18
C LEU A 127 5.14 -11.02 18.69
N PHE A 128 5.83 -10.05 19.31
CA PHE A 128 7.21 -9.71 19.01
C PHE A 128 8.10 -10.93 18.90
N PHE A 129 8.06 -11.82 19.91
CA PHE A 129 8.87 -13.04 19.87
C PHE A 129 8.46 -14.01 18.76
N SER A 130 7.17 -14.10 18.44
CA SER A 130 6.68 -14.99 17.37
C SER A 130 7.13 -14.55 15.98
N ILE A 131 7.15 -13.24 15.72
CA ILE A 131 7.58 -12.66 14.43
C ILE A 131 9.11 -12.77 14.27
N TRP A 132 9.87 -12.51 15.34
CA TRP A 132 11.32 -12.44 15.27
C TRP A 132 12.02 -13.75 15.65
N LEU A 133 11.27 -14.75 16.13
CA LEU A 133 11.78 -16.09 16.49
C LEU A 133 12.69 -16.73 15.41
N PRO A 134 12.44 -16.59 14.12
CA PRO A 134 13.34 -17.16 13.11
C PRO A 134 14.77 -16.59 13.14
N PHE A 135 14.97 -15.42 13.76
CA PHE A 135 16.24 -14.69 13.76
C PHE A 135 16.96 -14.73 15.11
N PHE A 136 16.21 -14.74 16.21
CA PHE A 136 16.74 -14.89 17.56
C PHE A 136 15.69 -15.42 18.53
N THR A 137 16.13 -16.27 19.43
CA THR A 137 15.32 -16.75 20.55
C THR A 137 15.23 -15.67 21.64
N ALA A 138 14.26 -15.80 22.55
CA ALA A 138 14.15 -14.90 23.70
C ALA A 138 15.43 -14.89 24.56
N ALA A 139 16.09 -16.04 24.73
CA ALA A 139 17.35 -16.16 25.47
C ALA A 139 18.51 -15.44 24.74
N GLU A 140 18.58 -15.54 23.42
CA GLU A 140 19.56 -14.79 22.62
C GLU A 140 19.31 -13.29 22.68
N PHE A 141 18.05 -12.85 22.63
CA PHE A 141 17.71 -11.45 22.78
C PHE A 141 18.05 -10.92 24.17
N GLU A 142 17.78 -11.69 25.26
CA GLU A 142 18.20 -11.35 26.62
C GLU A 142 19.73 -11.22 26.71
N ARG A 143 20.48 -12.13 26.08
CA ARG A 143 21.95 -12.05 26.02
C ARG A 143 22.41 -10.76 25.33
N LEU A 144 21.79 -10.37 24.20
CA LEU A 144 22.11 -9.12 23.50
C LEU A 144 21.78 -7.89 24.36
N CYS A 145 20.65 -7.90 25.10
CA CYS A 145 20.32 -6.86 26.06
C CYS A 145 21.38 -6.75 27.15
N ASN A 146 21.78 -7.87 27.75
CA ASN A 146 22.82 -7.89 28.77
C ASN A 146 24.17 -7.39 28.25
N GLN A 147 24.56 -7.75 27.02
CA GLN A 147 25.77 -7.26 26.36
C GLN A 147 25.73 -5.74 26.17
N LEU A 148 24.59 -5.15 25.78
CA LEU A 148 24.43 -3.71 25.64
C LEU A 148 24.73 -2.98 26.96
N TYR A 149 24.32 -3.52 28.10
CA TYR A 149 24.53 -2.89 29.41
C TYR A 149 25.91 -3.15 29.99
N SER A 150 26.52 -4.33 29.75
CA SER A 150 27.84 -4.69 30.31
C SER A 150 28.99 -4.10 29.49
N ASP A 151 28.87 -4.10 28.16
CA ASP A 151 29.96 -3.78 27.23
C ASP A 151 29.47 -2.88 26.08
N PHE A 152 28.96 -1.71 26.46
CA PHE A 152 28.30 -0.75 25.57
C PHE A 152 29.19 -0.32 24.38
N ASP A 153 30.47 -0.05 24.65
CA ASP A 153 31.38 0.52 23.64
C ASP A 153 31.79 -0.50 22.57
N SER A 154 31.84 -1.78 22.90
CA SER A 154 32.17 -2.87 21.97
C SER A 154 30.96 -3.39 21.19
N CYS A 155 29.73 -2.98 21.55
CA CYS A 155 28.55 -3.32 20.78
C CYS A 155 28.56 -2.70 19.39
N SER A 156 28.43 -3.53 18.34
CA SER A 156 28.32 -3.05 16.96
C SER A 156 27.08 -2.17 16.75
N PRO A 157 27.09 -1.25 15.77
CA PRO A 157 25.91 -0.47 15.40
C PRO A 157 24.68 -1.35 15.11
N ALA A 158 24.88 -2.53 14.49
CA ALA A 158 23.81 -3.48 14.21
C ALA A 158 23.17 -4.00 15.51
N ILE A 159 23.98 -4.45 16.47
CA ILE A 159 23.47 -4.95 17.75
C ILE A 159 22.74 -3.84 18.50
N LYS A 160 23.30 -2.63 18.58
CA LYS A 160 22.62 -1.47 19.20
C LYS A 160 21.26 -1.20 18.55
N THR A 161 21.20 -1.20 17.22
CA THR A 161 19.95 -0.98 16.46
C THR A 161 18.92 -2.06 16.78
N LEU A 162 19.31 -3.34 16.74
CA LEU A 162 18.42 -4.47 17.02
C LEU A 162 17.91 -4.46 18.46
N VAL A 163 18.77 -4.19 19.43
CA VAL A 163 18.39 -4.20 20.85
C VAL A 163 17.49 -3.01 21.17
N TYR A 164 17.82 -1.80 20.74
CA TYR A 164 16.96 -0.63 20.99
C TYR A 164 15.58 -0.77 20.34
N GLY A 165 15.55 -1.15 19.07
CA GLY A 165 14.30 -1.36 18.39
C GLY A 165 13.48 -2.50 18.98
N GLY A 166 14.14 -3.63 19.27
CA GLY A 166 13.48 -4.80 19.88
C GLY A 166 12.89 -4.50 21.25
N ILE A 167 13.64 -3.81 22.12
CA ILE A 167 13.12 -3.38 23.42
C ILE A 167 11.95 -2.42 23.24
N HIS A 168 12.06 -1.41 22.36
CA HIS A 168 10.97 -0.46 22.12
C HIS A 168 9.66 -1.17 21.75
N TYR A 169 9.68 -2.06 20.75
CA TYR A 169 8.48 -2.76 20.29
C TYR A 169 7.94 -3.73 21.33
N MET A 170 8.82 -4.46 22.02
CA MET A 170 8.44 -5.35 23.10
C MET A 170 7.75 -4.59 24.25
N PHE A 171 8.29 -3.41 24.66
CA PHE A 171 7.66 -2.56 25.66
C PHE A 171 6.26 -2.10 25.19
N VAL A 172 6.16 -1.54 24.00
CA VAL A 172 4.89 -1.04 23.47
C VAL A 172 3.83 -2.14 23.43
N GLU A 173 4.18 -3.33 22.96
CA GLU A 173 3.25 -4.45 22.90
C GLU A 173 2.84 -4.93 24.29
N TYR A 174 3.82 -5.21 25.18
CA TYR A 174 3.55 -5.72 26.52
C TYR A 174 2.75 -4.73 27.37
N LEU A 175 3.14 -3.45 27.37
CA LEU A 175 2.45 -2.41 28.14
C LEU A 175 1.01 -2.22 27.65
N SER A 176 0.78 -2.33 26.35
CA SER A 176 -0.56 -2.27 25.76
C SER A 176 -1.39 -3.50 26.14
N ALA A 177 -0.83 -4.69 26.01
CA ALA A 177 -1.51 -5.95 26.35
C ALA A 177 -1.90 -6.01 27.83
N CYS A 178 -1.03 -5.53 28.72
CA CYS A 178 -1.26 -5.45 30.17
C CYS A 178 -2.04 -4.22 30.61
N LYS A 179 -2.47 -3.35 29.68
CA LYS A 179 -3.21 -2.09 29.95
C LYS A 179 -2.52 -1.19 30.99
N ILE A 180 -1.19 -1.13 30.93
CA ILE A 180 -0.40 -0.29 31.83
C ILE A 180 -0.72 1.19 31.56
N PRO A 181 -1.05 2.00 32.59
CA PRO A 181 -1.36 3.42 32.43
C PRO A 181 -0.24 4.20 31.74
N TYR A 182 -0.59 5.15 30.88
CA TYR A 182 0.36 5.93 30.08
C TYR A 182 1.27 6.86 30.89
N ASP A 183 0.93 7.20 32.12
CA ASP A 183 1.73 7.96 33.07
C ASP A 183 2.81 7.12 33.76
N SER A 184 2.82 5.80 33.54
CA SER A 184 3.87 4.91 34.04
C SER A 184 5.24 5.24 33.44
N ALA A 185 6.28 5.18 34.27
CA ALA A 185 7.67 5.33 33.83
C ALA A 185 8.08 4.38 32.70
N TYR A 186 7.44 3.21 32.58
CA TYR A 186 7.72 2.26 31.51
C TYR A 186 7.43 2.80 30.11
N TRP A 187 6.41 3.64 29.95
CA TRP A 187 6.15 4.31 28.67
C TRP A 187 7.24 5.33 28.31
N SER A 188 7.79 6.04 29.28
CA SER A 188 8.94 6.91 29.06
C SER A 188 10.19 6.12 28.66
N TYR A 189 10.38 4.92 29.21
CA TYR A 189 11.46 4.03 28.80
C TYR A 189 11.29 3.52 27.36
N ALA A 190 10.07 3.12 27.00
CA ALA A 190 9.77 2.74 25.61
C ALA A 190 10.10 3.86 24.62
N GLN A 191 9.75 5.11 24.98
CA GLN A 191 10.05 6.30 24.16
C GLN A 191 11.55 6.60 24.10
N SER A 192 12.28 6.44 25.20
CA SER A 192 13.74 6.58 25.21
C SER A 192 14.41 5.59 24.25
N PHE A 193 13.99 4.31 24.26
CA PHE A 193 14.51 3.30 23.32
C PHE A 193 14.15 3.61 21.87
N LYS A 194 12.96 4.16 21.58
CA LYS A 194 12.60 4.65 20.24
C LYS A 194 13.58 5.71 19.75
N ILE A 195 13.89 6.70 20.59
CA ILE A 195 14.81 7.80 20.24
C ILE A 195 16.22 7.26 19.95
N HIS A 196 16.73 6.32 20.77
CA HIS A 196 18.03 5.68 20.55
C HIS A 196 18.03 4.86 19.25
N PHE A 197 16.97 4.09 19.00
CA PHE A 197 16.79 3.30 17.79
C PHE A 197 16.80 4.17 16.53
N GLU A 198 15.95 5.20 16.47
CA GLU A 198 15.89 6.12 15.34
C GLU A 198 17.22 6.86 15.12
N SER A 199 17.93 7.17 16.20
CA SER A 199 19.26 7.76 16.08
C SER A 199 20.26 6.79 15.47
N CYS A 200 20.25 5.52 15.89
CA CYS A 200 21.09 4.50 15.26
C CYS A 200 20.79 4.38 13.76
N LEU A 201 19.53 4.40 13.36
CA LEU A 201 19.13 4.34 11.96
C LEU A 201 19.64 5.54 11.14
N ARG A 202 19.54 6.77 11.68
CA ARG A 202 20.03 7.98 11.01
C ARG A 202 21.55 7.96 10.76
N HIS A 203 22.31 7.32 11.65
CA HIS A 203 23.76 7.23 11.57
C HIS A 203 24.24 5.88 11.01
N TYR A 204 23.31 5.02 10.57
CA TYR A 204 23.66 3.70 10.06
C TYR A 204 24.41 3.81 8.73
N SER A 205 25.60 3.23 8.69
CA SER A 205 26.39 3.23 7.45
C SER A 205 25.88 2.15 6.49
N VAL A 206 25.38 2.58 5.33
CA VAL A 206 25.01 1.66 4.23
C VAL A 206 26.22 0.98 3.60
N LEU A 207 27.45 1.46 3.90
CA LEU A 207 28.72 0.87 3.47
C LEU A 207 29.27 -0.14 4.48
N SER A 208 28.49 -0.55 5.47
CA SER A 208 28.86 -1.59 6.43
C SER A 208 29.10 -2.92 5.72
N MET A 209 29.99 -3.75 6.32
CA MET A 209 30.24 -5.11 5.80
C MET A 209 28.95 -5.92 5.73
N PRO A 210 28.71 -6.68 4.66
CA PRO A 210 27.54 -7.55 4.55
C PRO A 210 27.65 -8.71 5.56
N THR A 211 26.91 -8.60 6.66
CA THR A 211 26.76 -9.63 7.70
C THR A 211 25.28 -9.85 8.00
N PHE A 212 24.94 -10.99 8.57
CA PHE A 212 23.57 -11.30 8.97
C PHE A 212 22.97 -10.21 9.88
N ASP A 213 23.73 -9.78 10.90
CA ASP A 213 23.28 -8.77 11.87
C ASP A 213 23.07 -7.40 11.23
N ASN A 214 23.95 -6.99 10.29
CA ASN A 214 23.78 -5.74 9.56
C ASN A 214 22.54 -5.77 8.66
N ILE A 215 22.31 -6.87 7.96
CA ILE A 215 21.13 -7.06 7.12
C ILE A 215 19.85 -7.05 7.98
N LEU A 216 19.85 -7.78 9.10
CA LEU A 216 18.72 -7.85 10.01
C LEU A 216 18.41 -6.47 10.63
N ALA A 217 19.43 -5.70 11.03
CA ALA A 217 19.26 -4.35 11.55
C ALA A 217 18.64 -3.39 10.53
N LEU A 218 19.07 -3.48 9.25
CA LEU A 218 18.47 -2.69 8.16
C LEU A 218 17.01 -3.06 7.91
N VAL A 219 16.68 -4.36 7.94
CA VAL A 219 15.31 -4.85 7.76
C VAL A 219 14.43 -4.42 8.93
N PHE A 220 14.96 -4.49 10.15
CA PHE A 220 14.26 -4.00 11.33
C PHE A 220 13.96 -2.50 11.26
N GLY A 221 14.96 -1.72 10.82
CA GLY A 221 14.80 -0.29 10.54
C GLY A 221 13.80 0.01 9.44
N ALA A 222 13.80 -0.78 8.36
CA ALA A 222 12.82 -0.65 7.28
C ALA A 222 11.39 -0.97 7.77
N GLY A 223 11.23 -2.01 8.57
CA GLY A 223 9.95 -2.33 9.22
C GLY A 223 9.45 -1.18 10.09
N HIS A 224 10.34 -0.56 10.89
CA HIS A 224 10.00 0.63 11.67
C HIS A 224 9.57 1.80 10.77
N ALA A 225 10.30 2.10 9.71
CA ALA A 225 9.97 3.17 8.79
C ALA A 225 8.59 2.94 8.11
N ILE A 226 8.25 1.68 7.76
CA ILE A 226 6.91 1.32 7.28
C ILE A 226 5.86 1.53 8.37
N GLN A 227 6.12 1.08 9.61
CA GLN A 227 5.21 1.22 10.74
C GLN A 227 4.85 2.67 11.05
N VAL A 228 5.82 3.59 10.90
CA VAL A 228 5.57 5.04 11.04
C VAL A 228 5.22 5.71 9.70
N SER A 229 5.00 4.91 8.64
CA SER A 229 4.59 5.35 7.30
C SER A 229 5.59 6.27 6.59
N GLU A 230 6.87 6.16 6.92
CA GLU A 230 7.97 6.85 6.26
C GLU A 230 8.58 6.00 5.13
N PHE A 231 7.79 5.72 4.09
CA PHE A 231 8.20 4.85 2.97
C PHE A 231 9.46 5.34 2.25
N GLY A 232 9.67 6.67 2.20
CA GLY A 232 10.89 7.26 1.67
C GLY A 232 12.15 6.88 2.45
N SER A 233 12.04 6.71 3.77
CA SER A 233 13.12 6.23 4.65
C SER A 233 13.27 4.71 4.59
N ALA A 234 12.17 3.96 4.41
CA ALA A 234 12.22 2.50 4.29
C ALA A 234 12.98 2.05 3.04
N TRP A 235 12.81 2.74 1.91
CA TRP A 235 13.40 2.37 0.63
C TRP A 235 14.93 2.24 0.64
N PRO A 236 15.72 3.23 1.12
CA PRO A 236 17.18 3.11 1.20
C PRO A 236 17.65 1.96 2.10
N LEU A 237 16.95 1.70 3.21
CA LEU A 237 17.29 0.61 4.14
C LEU A 237 17.08 -0.76 3.47
N VAL A 238 15.95 -0.95 2.78
CA VAL A 238 15.67 -2.17 2.02
C VAL A 238 16.66 -2.34 0.87
N SER A 239 16.99 -1.26 0.15
CA SER A 239 17.95 -1.30 -0.94
C SER A 239 19.35 -1.72 -0.46
N ALA A 240 19.80 -1.20 0.69
CA ALA A 240 21.07 -1.60 1.28
C ALA A 240 21.06 -3.08 1.71
N ALA A 241 19.98 -3.54 2.36
CA ALA A 241 19.80 -4.94 2.76
C ALA A 241 19.79 -5.88 1.55
N ALA A 242 19.08 -5.52 0.47
CA ALA A 242 19.05 -6.28 -0.78
C ALA A 242 20.43 -6.40 -1.41
N ASN A 243 21.19 -5.30 -1.50
CA ASN A 243 22.55 -5.29 -2.02
C ASN A 243 23.49 -6.17 -1.18
N MET A 244 23.38 -6.14 0.16
CA MET A 244 24.17 -7.01 1.04
C MET A 244 23.83 -8.50 0.83
N CYS A 245 22.54 -8.86 0.68
CA CYS A 245 22.13 -10.23 0.38
C CYS A 245 22.68 -10.71 -0.97
N GLN A 246 22.67 -9.83 -1.97
CA GLN A 246 23.25 -10.15 -3.30
C GLN A 246 24.77 -10.32 -3.22
N ALA A 247 25.46 -9.47 -2.47
CA ALA A 247 26.91 -9.60 -2.23
C ALA A 247 27.28 -10.91 -1.53
N LEU A 248 26.42 -11.41 -0.62
CA LEU A 248 26.58 -12.70 0.04
C LEU A 248 26.11 -13.89 -0.82
N GLY A 249 25.51 -13.66 -1.98
CA GLY A 249 25.04 -14.70 -2.88
C GLY A 249 23.77 -15.43 -2.40
N TRP A 250 22.99 -14.89 -1.45
CA TRP A 250 21.80 -15.55 -0.90
C TRP A 250 20.69 -15.75 -1.96
N HIS A 251 20.60 -14.85 -2.93
CA HIS A 251 19.65 -14.95 -4.04
C HIS A 251 19.98 -16.12 -5.00
N ARG A 252 21.25 -16.56 -5.05
CA ARG A 252 21.76 -17.62 -5.92
C ARG A 252 22.67 -18.57 -5.14
N PRO A 253 22.14 -19.38 -4.22
CA PRO A 253 22.97 -20.28 -3.43
C PRO A 253 23.75 -21.23 -4.37
N PRO A 254 25.09 -21.33 -4.24
CA PRO A 254 25.89 -22.20 -5.06
C PRO A 254 25.60 -23.65 -4.65
N GLY A 255 24.90 -24.43 -5.46
CA GLY A 255 24.71 -25.87 -5.35
C GLY A 255 24.45 -26.43 -3.94
N SER A 256 24.51 -27.75 -3.78
CA SER A 256 24.20 -28.44 -2.52
C SER A 256 25.25 -28.29 -1.40
N HIS A 257 26.36 -27.59 -1.62
CA HIS A 257 27.49 -27.55 -0.70
C HIS A 257 27.57 -26.34 0.24
N SER A 258 26.76 -25.32 0.05
CA SER A 258 26.62 -24.19 0.99
C SER A 258 25.15 -23.78 1.10
N PRO A 259 24.35 -24.52 1.86
CA PRO A 259 22.94 -24.22 2.02
C PRO A 259 22.79 -22.87 2.75
N VAL A 260 22.01 -21.95 2.19
CA VAL A 260 21.50 -20.79 2.89
C VAL A 260 20.74 -21.31 4.12
N SER A 261 21.06 -20.83 5.32
CA SER A 261 20.38 -21.28 6.55
C SER A 261 18.89 -20.92 6.52
N GLY A 262 18.08 -21.60 7.32
CA GLY A 262 16.64 -21.30 7.41
C GLY A 262 16.37 -19.83 7.74
N ALA A 263 17.12 -19.26 8.70
CA ALA A 263 17.00 -17.84 9.07
C ALA A 263 17.41 -16.90 7.93
N GLN A 264 18.49 -17.19 7.22
CA GLN A 264 18.93 -16.41 6.06
C GLN A 264 17.90 -16.46 4.91
N ASN A 265 17.30 -17.63 4.67
CA ASN A 265 16.25 -17.81 3.68
C ASN A 265 15.02 -16.95 4.02
N ILE A 266 14.52 -17.04 5.26
CA ILE A 266 13.37 -16.23 5.72
C ILE A 266 13.69 -14.73 5.63
N LEU A 267 14.89 -14.31 6.06
CA LEU A 267 15.32 -12.91 6.00
C LEU A 267 15.38 -12.40 4.56
N PHE A 268 15.93 -13.20 3.62
CA PHE A 268 15.96 -12.84 2.21
C PHE A 268 14.54 -12.63 1.64
N TRP A 269 13.61 -13.54 1.90
CA TRP A 269 12.24 -13.43 1.40
C TRP A 269 11.46 -12.29 2.06
N LEU A 270 11.78 -11.92 3.29
CA LEU A 270 11.23 -10.73 3.93
C LEU A 270 11.73 -9.45 3.25
N ILE A 271 13.03 -9.39 2.90
CA ILE A 271 13.60 -8.28 2.11
C ILE A 271 12.95 -8.20 0.73
N TYR A 272 12.77 -9.34 0.06
CA TYR A 272 12.09 -9.42 -1.22
C TYR A 272 10.66 -8.86 -1.13
N TYR A 273 9.91 -9.24 -0.09
CA TYR A 273 8.57 -8.70 0.15
C TYR A 273 8.60 -7.16 0.31
N PHE A 274 9.47 -6.62 1.14
CA PHE A 274 9.60 -5.17 1.33
C PHE A 274 10.02 -4.47 0.02
N ASP A 275 11.00 -5.01 -0.68
CA ASP A 275 11.51 -4.45 -1.94
C ASP A 275 10.40 -4.33 -2.99
N LYS A 276 9.67 -5.39 -3.24
CA LYS A 276 8.60 -5.43 -4.24
C LYS A 276 7.41 -4.52 -3.87
N CYS A 277 6.98 -4.55 -2.61
CA CYS A 277 5.87 -3.72 -2.14
C CYS A 277 6.20 -2.23 -2.19
N LEU A 278 7.38 -1.83 -1.68
CA LEU A 278 7.83 -0.44 -1.71
C LEU A 278 8.08 0.04 -3.14
N SER A 279 8.60 -0.82 -4.02
CA SER A 279 8.82 -0.49 -5.43
C SER A 279 7.51 -0.09 -6.11
N LEU A 280 6.47 -0.90 -6.00
CA LEU A 280 5.16 -0.59 -6.57
C LEU A 280 4.55 0.64 -5.88
N ARG A 281 4.63 0.73 -4.54
CA ARG A 281 4.10 1.86 -3.77
C ARG A 281 4.70 3.21 -4.18
N LEU A 282 6.01 3.23 -4.44
CA LEU A 282 6.76 4.43 -4.83
C LEU A 282 6.86 4.63 -6.35
N GLY A 283 6.38 3.67 -7.14
CA GLY A 283 6.45 3.70 -8.60
C GLY A 283 7.88 3.60 -9.15
N ARG A 284 8.68 2.68 -8.59
CA ARG A 284 10.10 2.45 -8.93
C ARG A 284 10.33 0.99 -9.24
N SER A 285 11.43 0.69 -9.96
CA SER A 285 11.89 -0.69 -10.15
C SER A 285 12.38 -1.29 -8.83
N SER A 286 12.17 -2.58 -8.63
CA SER A 286 12.70 -3.32 -7.48
C SER A 286 14.22 -3.52 -7.59
N ASN A 287 14.90 -3.68 -6.44
CA ASN A 287 16.31 -3.99 -6.38
C ASN A 287 16.60 -5.47 -6.70
N ILE A 288 15.71 -6.36 -6.26
CA ILE A 288 15.82 -7.81 -6.47
C ILE A 288 15.05 -8.17 -7.74
N GLN A 289 15.73 -8.75 -8.73
CA GLN A 289 15.16 -9.13 -10.01
C GLN A 289 14.78 -10.61 -10.01
N ASP A 290 13.56 -10.94 -10.45
CA ASP A 290 13.01 -12.31 -10.41
C ASP A 290 13.78 -13.26 -11.34
N PHE A 291 14.28 -12.75 -12.47
CA PHE A 291 15.12 -13.54 -13.39
C PHE A 291 16.48 -13.92 -12.79
N ASP A 292 16.86 -13.32 -11.68
CA ASP A 292 18.15 -13.51 -11.00
C ASP A 292 18.03 -14.37 -9.73
N LEU A 293 16.87 -14.98 -9.49
CA LEU A 293 16.59 -15.78 -8.30
C LEU A 293 16.65 -17.28 -8.58
N THR A 294 17.45 -17.99 -7.77
CA THR A 294 17.44 -19.47 -7.72
C THR A 294 17.13 -20.00 -6.31
N LEU A 295 17.00 -19.11 -5.32
CA LEU A 295 16.67 -19.47 -3.95
C LEU A 295 15.23 -19.99 -3.89
N GLY A 296 15.04 -21.20 -3.37
CA GLY A 296 13.73 -21.78 -3.10
C GLY A 296 13.00 -21.10 -1.93
N TYR A 297 11.68 -21.29 -1.87
CA TYR A 297 10.87 -20.82 -0.74
C TYR A 297 11.32 -21.46 0.57
N PRO A 298 11.02 -20.84 1.72
CA PRO A 298 11.30 -21.44 3.02
C PRO A 298 10.70 -22.82 3.14
N LYS A 299 11.40 -23.72 3.85
CA LYS A 299 10.89 -25.09 4.05
C LYS A 299 9.68 -25.05 4.98
N GLU A 300 8.73 -25.93 4.68
CA GLU A 300 7.54 -26.13 5.51
C GLU A 300 7.96 -26.64 6.91
N PRO A 301 7.40 -26.08 8.01
CA PRO A 301 7.65 -26.56 9.36
C PRO A 301 7.00 -27.92 9.58
N VAL A 302 7.64 -28.74 10.44
CA VAL A 302 7.14 -30.07 10.81
C VAL A 302 5.92 -29.97 11.70
N GLU A 303 5.90 -28.94 12.57
CA GLU A 303 4.83 -28.72 13.53
C GLU A 303 3.60 -28.13 12.85
N THR A 304 2.48 -28.83 12.94
CA THR A 304 1.21 -28.46 12.29
C THR A 304 0.68 -27.08 12.69
N GLN A 305 0.90 -26.65 13.93
CA GLN A 305 0.47 -25.34 14.43
C GLN A 305 1.13 -24.16 13.70
N TYR A 306 2.29 -24.35 13.03
CA TYR A 306 2.99 -23.32 12.28
C TYR A 306 2.77 -23.43 10.76
N GLN A 307 2.09 -24.44 10.25
CA GLN A 307 1.84 -24.60 8.82
C GLN A 307 1.04 -23.44 8.23
N SER A 308 0.03 -22.94 8.93
CA SER A 308 -0.71 -21.76 8.50
C SER A 308 0.17 -20.49 8.43
N TRP A 309 1.12 -20.33 9.36
CA TRP A 309 2.09 -19.23 9.33
C TRP A 309 3.04 -19.34 8.14
N HIS A 310 3.49 -20.54 7.83
CA HIS A 310 4.29 -20.81 6.64
C HIS A 310 3.51 -20.52 5.35
N LEU A 311 2.27 -20.98 5.26
CA LEU A 311 1.39 -20.73 4.12
C LEU A 311 1.11 -19.23 3.95
N TRP A 312 0.87 -18.51 5.05
CA TRP A 312 0.71 -17.06 5.04
C TRP A 312 1.99 -16.37 4.54
N PHE A 313 3.16 -16.73 5.06
CA PHE A 313 4.43 -16.12 4.64
C PHE A 313 4.74 -16.38 3.16
N THR A 314 4.53 -17.62 2.68
CA THR A 314 4.69 -17.93 1.26
C THR A 314 3.64 -17.24 0.38
N THR A 315 2.45 -16.94 0.91
CA THR A 315 1.45 -16.10 0.23
C THR A 315 1.90 -14.64 0.14
N LEU A 316 2.55 -14.10 1.18
CA LEU A 316 3.16 -12.76 1.10
C LEU A 316 4.25 -12.68 0.01
N ILE A 317 5.05 -13.75 -0.16
CA ILE A 317 6.04 -13.82 -1.24
C ILE A 317 5.35 -13.81 -2.62
N ASP A 318 4.26 -14.54 -2.79
CA ASP A 318 3.48 -14.55 -4.03
C ASP A 318 2.84 -13.19 -4.32
N ILE A 319 2.31 -12.50 -3.28
CA ILE A 319 1.80 -11.13 -3.36
C ILE A 319 2.93 -10.17 -3.78
N ALA A 320 4.10 -10.29 -3.18
CA ALA A 320 5.26 -9.48 -3.52
C ALA A 320 5.70 -9.69 -4.98
N ALA A 321 5.76 -10.92 -5.44
CA ALA A 321 6.03 -11.23 -6.84
C ALA A 321 4.99 -10.57 -7.78
N ALA A 322 3.71 -10.57 -7.40
CA ALA A 322 2.68 -9.87 -8.16
C ALA A 322 2.91 -8.35 -8.19
N HIS A 323 3.34 -7.71 -7.09
CA HIS A 323 3.72 -6.28 -7.09
C HIS A 323 4.82 -5.99 -8.11
N GLY A 324 5.87 -6.79 -8.14
CA GLY A 324 6.98 -6.64 -9.09
C GLY A 324 6.53 -6.75 -10.54
N LEU A 325 5.76 -7.82 -10.86
CA LEU A 325 5.25 -8.06 -12.21
C LEU A 325 4.25 -6.99 -12.67
N ILE A 326 3.41 -6.48 -11.76
CA ILE A 326 2.48 -5.37 -12.07
C ILE A 326 3.29 -4.12 -12.45
N TYR A 327 4.31 -3.75 -11.68
CA TYR A 327 5.15 -2.62 -12.04
C TYR A 327 5.85 -2.86 -13.40
N GLU A 328 6.53 -3.99 -13.54
CA GLU A 328 7.32 -4.31 -14.74
C GLU A 328 6.47 -4.30 -16.02
N HIS A 329 5.30 -4.95 -15.98
CA HIS A 329 4.51 -5.18 -17.18
C HIS A 329 3.43 -4.14 -17.46
N LEU A 330 3.04 -3.32 -16.48
CA LEU A 330 1.94 -2.37 -16.65
C LEU A 330 2.31 -0.91 -16.40
N PHE A 331 3.33 -0.62 -15.56
CA PHE A 331 3.64 0.73 -15.12
C PHE A 331 5.09 1.15 -15.33
N SER A 332 5.98 0.25 -15.74
CA SER A 332 7.34 0.62 -16.09
C SER A 332 7.38 1.45 -17.39
N PRO A 333 8.39 2.33 -17.59
CA PRO A 333 8.54 3.06 -18.85
C PRO A 333 8.56 2.13 -20.08
N GLY A 334 9.18 0.95 -19.97
CA GLY A 334 9.19 -0.04 -21.04
C GLY A 334 7.81 -0.60 -21.39
N SER A 335 6.94 -0.77 -20.40
CA SER A 335 5.59 -1.29 -20.61
C SER A 335 4.66 -0.31 -21.33
N MET A 336 4.98 0.99 -21.35
CA MET A 336 4.22 2.02 -22.07
C MET A 336 4.29 1.82 -23.59
N HIS A 337 5.28 1.10 -24.10
CA HIS A 337 5.43 0.80 -25.52
C HIS A 337 4.72 -0.49 -25.97
N TYR A 338 4.04 -1.20 -25.07
CA TYR A 338 3.30 -2.41 -25.44
C TYR A 338 2.09 -2.08 -26.33
N SER A 339 1.85 -2.92 -27.34
CA SER A 339 0.62 -2.84 -28.11
C SER A 339 -0.60 -3.10 -27.21
N PRO A 340 -1.79 -2.58 -27.55
CA PRO A 340 -3.01 -2.84 -26.76
C PRO A 340 -3.28 -4.33 -26.54
N LYS A 341 -3.04 -5.17 -27.56
CA LYS A 341 -3.19 -6.63 -27.47
C LYS A 341 -2.19 -7.25 -26.48
N ALA A 342 -0.92 -6.83 -26.52
CA ALA A 342 0.10 -7.31 -25.58
C ALA A 342 -0.24 -6.88 -24.14
N ARG A 343 -0.69 -5.63 -23.95
CA ARG A 343 -1.11 -5.12 -22.66
C ARG A 343 -2.32 -5.88 -22.10
N SER A 344 -3.36 -6.12 -22.90
CA SER A 344 -4.52 -6.90 -22.49
C SER A 344 -4.16 -8.34 -22.10
N LYS A 345 -3.21 -8.96 -22.80
CA LYS A 345 -2.69 -10.29 -22.43
C LYS A 345 -2.03 -10.26 -21.06
N ARG A 346 -1.18 -9.26 -20.76
CA ARG A 346 -0.52 -9.11 -19.46
C ARG A 346 -1.51 -8.86 -18.32
N VAL A 347 -2.53 -8.05 -18.58
CA VAL A 347 -3.63 -7.83 -17.63
C VAL A 347 -4.32 -9.14 -17.27
N LEU A 348 -4.65 -9.98 -18.26
CA LEU A 348 -5.31 -11.25 -18.03
C LEU A 348 -4.40 -12.23 -17.24
N GLU A 349 -3.12 -12.34 -17.61
CA GLU A 349 -2.14 -13.19 -16.92
C GLU A 349 -2.00 -12.79 -15.43
N LEU A 350 -1.93 -11.49 -15.17
CA LEU A 350 -1.82 -10.96 -13.79
C LEU A 350 -3.12 -11.13 -13.00
N ALA A 351 -4.28 -10.98 -13.64
CA ALA A 351 -5.57 -11.21 -12.99
C ALA A 351 -5.71 -12.67 -12.54
N ILE A 352 -5.41 -13.63 -13.42
CA ILE A 352 -5.41 -15.07 -13.09
C ILE A 352 -4.43 -15.37 -11.94
N ARG A 353 -3.23 -14.77 -11.96
CA ARG A 353 -2.27 -14.93 -10.87
C ARG A 353 -2.82 -14.42 -9.54
N LEU A 354 -3.48 -13.26 -9.52
CA LEU A 354 -4.09 -12.71 -8.31
C LEU A 354 -5.26 -13.56 -7.81
N ASP A 355 -6.03 -14.20 -8.71
CA ASP A 355 -7.09 -15.15 -8.34
C ASP A 355 -6.51 -16.39 -7.65
N ASN A 356 -5.41 -16.93 -8.17
CA ASN A 356 -4.72 -18.06 -7.54
C ASN A 356 -4.17 -17.69 -6.16
N ILE A 357 -3.60 -16.47 -6.00
CA ILE A 357 -3.11 -15.97 -4.71
C ILE A 357 -4.28 -15.78 -3.73
N ALA A 358 -5.42 -15.25 -4.19
CA ALA A 358 -6.61 -15.10 -3.36
C ALA A 358 -7.13 -16.46 -2.88
N SER A 359 -7.19 -17.47 -3.76
CA SER A 359 -7.59 -18.83 -3.40
C SER A 359 -6.65 -19.45 -2.36
N LYS A 360 -5.33 -19.27 -2.53
CA LYS A 360 -4.33 -19.69 -1.54
C LYS A 360 -4.52 -18.99 -0.21
N ASN A 361 -4.72 -17.66 -0.22
CA ASN A 361 -4.97 -16.87 0.98
C ASN A 361 -6.19 -17.34 1.77
N ASN A 362 -7.28 -17.67 1.08
CA ASN A 362 -8.51 -18.15 1.71
C ASN A 362 -8.35 -19.53 2.36
N GLY A 363 -7.40 -20.34 1.90
CA GLY A 363 -7.10 -21.65 2.46
C GLY A 363 -6.21 -21.65 3.73
N ILE A 364 -5.77 -20.49 4.21
CA ILE A 364 -4.76 -20.41 5.29
C ILE A 364 -5.33 -20.77 6.67
N VAL A 365 -6.59 -20.44 6.96
CA VAL A 365 -7.13 -20.52 8.33
C VAL A 365 -7.58 -21.93 8.67
N ASP A 366 -6.79 -22.63 9.49
CA ASP A 366 -7.17 -23.88 10.14
C ASP A 366 -7.66 -23.64 11.59
N VAL A 367 -8.41 -24.60 12.13
CA VAL A 367 -8.95 -24.58 13.51
C VAL A 367 -7.84 -24.63 14.55
N THR A 368 -6.72 -25.27 14.24
CA THR A 368 -5.60 -25.55 15.16
C THR A 368 -4.48 -24.51 15.12
N VAL A 369 -4.61 -23.44 14.30
CA VAL A 369 -3.54 -22.47 14.09
C VAL A 369 -3.18 -21.69 15.37
N TYR A 370 -1.88 -21.61 15.66
CA TYR A 370 -1.36 -20.75 16.71
C TYR A 370 -1.75 -19.27 16.45
N ARG A 371 -2.29 -18.60 17.48
CA ARG A 371 -2.81 -17.22 17.39
C ARG A 371 -3.87 -17.03 16.28
N ARG A 372 -4.85 -17.90 16.24
CA ARG A 372 -5.89 -17.95 15.20
C ARG A 372 -6.53 -16.60 14.90
N GLN A 373 -6.85 -15.79 15.92
CA GLN A 373 -7.49 -14.48 15.72
C GLN A 373 -6.57 -13.51 14.96
N TYR A 374 -5.27 -13.53 15.27
CA TYR A 374 -4.32 -12.70 14.54
C TYR A 374 -4.11 -13.20 13.12
N MET A 375 -4.12 -14.51 12.89
CA MET A 375 -4.06 -15.09 11.54
C MET A 375 -5.28 -14.70 10.69
N ILE A 376 -6.49 -14.72 11.26
CA ILE A 376 -7.70 -14.24 10.57
C ILE A 376 -7.54 -12.77 10.16
N TYR A 377 -7.02 -11.92 11.05
CA TYR A 377 -6.72 -10.53 10.73
C TYR A 377 -5.75 -10.42 9.55
N LEU A 378 -4.65 -11.17 9.55
CA LEU A 378 -3.65 -11.16 8.47
C LEU A 378 -4.23 -11.62 7.13
N VAL A 379 -5.06 -12.67 7.12
CA VAL A 379 -5.75 -13.16 5.92
C VAL A 379 -6.73 -12.12 5.35
N LYS A 380 -7.50 -11.47 6.22
CA LYS A 380 -8.41 -10.38 5.81
C LYS A 380 -7.64 -9.17 5.26
N SER A 381 -6.54 -8.79 5.88
CA SER A 381 -5.66 -7.71 5.40
C SER A 381 -5.06 -8.04 4.02
N ASN A 382 -4.62 -9.28 3.80
CA ASN A 382 -4.16 -9.73 2.48
C ASN A 382 -5.25 -9.63 1.42
N ALA A 383 -6.52 -9.92 1.75
CA ALA A 383 -7.63 -9.79 0.80
C ALA A 383 -7.79 -8.34 0.30
N VAL A 384 -7.60 -7.35 1.19
CA VAL A 384 -7.59 -5.92 0.81
C VAL A 384 -6.42 -5.61 -0.13
N VAL A 385 -5.21 -6.09 0.19
CA VAL A 385 -4.02 -5.88 -0.68
C VAL A 385 -4.26 -6.48 -2.06
N ILE A 386 -4.72 -7.74 -2.13
CA ILE A 386 -5.02 -8.43 -3.39
C ILE A 386 -6.08 -7.67 -4.19
N GLY A 387 -7.12 -7.15 -3.52
CA GLY A 387 -8.16 -6.31 -4.12
C GLY A 387 -7.60 -5.00 -4.70
N CYS A 388 -6.71 -4.31 -3.99
CA CYS A 388 -6.01 -3.13 -4.48
C CYS A 388 -5.19 -3.44 -5.74
N LEU A 389 -4.43 -4.54 -5.72
CA LEU A 389 -3.63 -4.98 -6.87
C LEU A 389 -4.50 -5.33 -8.07
N ARG A 390 -5.63 -6.03 -7.84
CA ARG A 390 -6.60 -6.36 -8.89
C ARG A 390 -7.21 -5.10 -9.51
N THR A 391 -7.57 -4.12 -8.69
CA THR A 391 -8.05 -2.82 -9.15
C THR A 391 -7.00 -2.12 -10.01
N LEU A 392 -5.75 -2.12 -9.57
CA LEU A 392 -4.63 -1.52 -10.29
C LEU A 392 -4.36 -2.21 -11.64
N VAL A 393 -4.43 -3.54 -11.69
CA VAL A 393 -4.28 -4.34 -12.92
C VAL A 393 -5.38 -3.98 -13.94
N TYR A 394 -6.63 -3.93 -13.52
CA TYR A 394 -7.73 -3.59 -14.42
C TYR A 394 -7.76 -2.10 -14.79
N LEU A 395 -7.32 -1.21 -13.91
CA LEU A 395 -7.14 0.21 -14.23
C LEU A 395 -6.12 0.40 -15.37
N ALA A 396 -5.07 -0.41 -15.40
CA ALA A 396 -4.08 -0.38 -16.46
C ALA A 396 -4.58 -0.92 -17.82
N ALA A 397 -5.72 -1.63 -17.84
CA ALA A 397 -6.36 -2.07 -19.08
C ALA A 397 -7.14 -0.95 -19.80
N SER A 398 -7.55 0.08 -19.06
CA SER A 398 -8.29 1.20 -19.62
C SER A 398 -7.42 1.99 -20.59
N PRO A 399 -7.98 2.46 -21.75
CA PRO A 399 -7.22 3.21 -22.73
C PRO A 399 -6.60 4.47 -22.11
N SER A 400 -5.28 4.61 -22.23
CA SER A 400 -4.57 5.83 -21.87
C SER A 400 -4.78 6.87 -22.98
N GLY A 401 -5.94 7.52 -23.03
CA GLY A 401 -6.23 8.58 -23.97
C GLY A 401 -6.59 9.86 -23.24
N ASP A 402 -6.08 11.01 -23.72
CA ASP A 402 -6.59 12.34 -23.38
C ASP A 402 -8.02 12.56 -23.95
N SER A 403 -8.68 11.47 -24.36
CA SER A 403 -10.02 11.52 -24.94
C SER A 403 -11.07 11.72 -23.86
N ALA A 404 -12.07 12.53 -24.17
CA ALA A 404 -13.21 12.87 -23.33
C ALA A 404 -14.04 11.66 -22.85
N ASP A 405 -13.77 10.47 -23.37
CA ASP A 405 -14.42 9.20 -23.05
C ASP A 405 -13.55 8.36 -22.10
N PHE A 406 -13.26 8.88 -20.90
CA PHE A 406 -12.67 8.07 -19.84
C PHE A 406 -13.70 7.04 -19.36
N HIS A 407 -13.57 5.81 -19.83
CA HIS A 407 -14.45 4.70 -19.42
C HIS A 407 -13.72 3.78 -18.44
N VAL A 408 -14.29 3.59 -17.26
CA VAL A 408 -13.76 2.63 -16.27
C VAL A 408 -14.19 1.23 -16.69
N ASP A 409 -13.23 0.31 -16.84
CA ASP A 409 -13.51 -1.11 -17.08
C ASP A 409 -14.44 -1.64 -15.98
N PRO A 410 -15.57 -2.31 -16.31
CA PRO A 410 -16.48 -2.87 -15.30
C PRO A 410 -15.79 -3.80 -14.30
N ARG A 411 -14.76 -4.54 -14.71
CA ARG A 411 -13.96 -5.40 -13.83
C ARG A 411 -13.14 -4.57 -12.83
N CYS A 412 -12.63 -3.41 -13.26
CA CYS A 412 -11.94 -2.47 -12.38
C CYS A 412 -12.88 -1.94 -11.31
N LEU A 413 -14.09 -1.57 -11.70
CA LEU A 413 -15.11 -1.06 -10.79
C LEU A 413 -15.54 -2.14 -9.79
N LEU A 414 -15.78 -3.36 -10.25
CA LEU A 414 -16.11 -4.49 -9.37
C LEU A 414 -14.99 -4.77 -8.37
N ALA A 415 -13.74 -4.80 -8.82
CA ALA A 415 -12.59 -4.98 -7.93
C ALA A 415 -12.47 -3.87 -6.90
N ALA A 416 -12.70 -2.60 -7.29
CA ALA A 416 -12.67 -1.46 -6.39
C ALA A 416 -13.76 -1.56 -5.30
N ARG A 417 -15.00 -1.87 -5.68
CA ARG A 417 -16.13 -2.06 -4.74
C ARG A 417 -15.84 -3.19 -3.76
N SER A 418 -15.45 -4.36 -4.26
CA SER A 418 -15.10 -5.51 -3.41
C SER A 418 -13.98 -5.18 -2.42
N THR A 419 -12.97 -4.39 -2.85
CA THR A 419 -11.87 -3.99 -1.96
C THR A 419 -12.36 -3.12 -0.80
N LEU A 420 -13.28 -2.19 -1.04
CA LEU A 420 -13.83 -1.37 0.03
C LEU A 420 -14.70 -2.19 1.00
N HIS A 421 -15.39 -3.23 0.52
CA HIS A 421 -16.08 -4.17 1.39
C HIS A 421 -15.09 -4.99 2.24
N TYR A 422 -14.01 -5.53 1.66
CA TYR A 422 -12.96 -6.21 2.44
C TYR A 422 -12.32 -5.28 3.48
N HIS A 423 -12.12 -4.01 3.12
CA HIS A 423 -11.66 -3.02 4.09
C HIS A 423 -12.63 -2.88 5.27
N GLN A 424 -13.94 -2.77 5.01
CA GLN A 424 -14.95 -2.68 6.08
C GLN A 424 -14.90 -3.92 6.99
N ASP A 425 -14.77 -5.12 6.42
CA ASP A 425 -14.63 -6.37 7.18
C ASP A 425 -13.40 -6.39 8.09
N VAL A 426 -12.28 -5.78 7.66
CA VAL A 426 -11.10 -5.64 8.53
C VAL A 426 -11.36 -4.62 9.62
N VAL A 427 -11.91 -3.45 9.29
CA VAL A 427 -12.20 -2.40 10.27
C VAL A 427 -13.14 -2.90 11.35
N ASP A 428 -14.22 -3.62 10.98
CA ASP A 428 -15.16 -4.21 11.92
C ASP A 428 -14.48 -5.28 12.81
N PHE A 429 -13.49 -6.00 12.24
CA PHE A 429 -12.73 -7.01 12.99
C PHE A 429 -11.74 -6.41 14.00
N VAL A 430 -11.14 -5.22 13.71
CA VAL A 430 -10.13 -4.60 14.58
C VAL A 430 -10.65 -3.48 15.46
N ARG A 431 -11.89 -3.00 15.23
CA ARG A 431 -12.50 -1.82 15.88
C ARG A 431 -12.38 -1.82 17.41
N ASP A 432 -12.71 -2.96 18.02
CA ASP A 432 -12.79 -3.08 19.48
C ASP A 432 -11.54 -3.75 20.08
N LYS A 433 -10.47 -3.89 19.26
CA LYS A 433 -9.23 -4.51 19.71
C LYS A 433 -8.22 -3.47 20.17
N GLU A 434 -7.69 -3.67 21.35
CA GLU A 434 -6.62 -2.84 21.93
C GLU A 434 -5.22 -3.44 21.69
N ASP A 435 -5.09 -4.44 20.81
CA ASP A 435 -3.88 -5.22 20.55
C ASP A 435 -2.92 -4.61 19.52
N GLY A 436 -3.20 -3.39 19.06
CA GLY A 436 -2.39 -2.70 18.03
C GLY A 436 -2.74 -3.06 16.58
N SER A 437 -3.61 -4.06 16.35
CA SER A 437 -3.96 -4.52 14.99
C SER A 437 -4.56 -3.42 14.10
N ALA A 438 -5.26 -2.44 14.68
CA ALA A 438 -5.77 -1.28 13.93
C ALA A 438 -4.65 -0.39 13.38
N ASN A 439 -3.60 -0.16 14.19
CA ASN A 439 -2.42 0.60 13.77
C ASN A 439 -1.61 -0.16 12.71
N ASP A 440 -1.45 -1.47 12.89
CA ASP A 440 -0.77 -2.34 11.92
C ASP A 440 -1.52 -2.35 10.59
N TYR A 441 -2.85 -2.48 10.61
CA TYR A 441 -3.67 -2.42 9.41
C TYR A 441 -3.52 -1.11 8.65
N ALA A 442 -3.54 0.01 9.35
CA ALA A 442 -3.38 1.31 8.74
C ALA A 442 -1.99 1.47 8.09
N SER A 443 -0.91 1.11 8.78
CA SER A 443 0.46 1.29 8.29
C SER A 443 0.85 0.25 7.23
N TRP A 444 0.56 -1.03 7.48
CA TRP A 444 1.03 -2.12 6.63
C TRP A 444 0.11 -2.45 5.46
N THR A 445 -1.18 -2.09 5.56
CA THR A 445 -2.16 -2.37 4.50
C THR A 445 -2.59 -1.10 3.78
N ILE A 446 -3.25 -0.16 4.48
CA ILE A 446 -3.85 1.01 3.84
C ILE A 446 -2.80 1.95 3.24
N LEU A 447 -1.79 2.31 4.04
CA LEU A 447 -0.77 3.28 3.62
C LEU A 447 0.35 2.66 2.79
N ASN A 448 0.65 1.37 2.99
CA ASN A 448 1.71 0.67 2.26
C ASN A 448 1.28 0.20 0.86
N CYS A 449 -0.01 -0.10 0.64
CA CYS A 449 -0.52 -0.49 -0.66
C CYS A 449 -0.90 0.74 -1.51
N PRO A 450 -0.76 0.72 -2.85
CA PRO A 450 -1.36 1.73 -3.71
C PRO A 450 -2.89 1.66 -3.60
N PHE A 451 -3.49 2.45 -2.69
CA PHE A 451 -4.92 2.39 -2.42
C PHE A 451 -5.74 3.10 -3.51
N THR A 452 -5.77 2.48 -4.69
CA THR A 452 -6.42 2.97 -5.91
C THR A 452 -7.95 2.80 -5.92
N PRO A 453 -8.57 1.83 -5.19
CA PRO A 453 -10.01 1.57 -5.26
C PRO A 453 -10.86 2.80 -4.99
N PHE A 454 -10.54 3.60 -3.98
CA PHE A 454 -11.26 4.83 -3.65
C PHE A 454 -11.22 5.85 -4.82
N ILE A 455 -10.08 6.01 -5.46
CA ILE A 455 -9.89 6.92 -6.60
C ILE A 455 -10.68 6.46 -7.82
N VAL A 456 -10.74 5.14 -8.07
CA VAL A 456 -11.55 4.55 -9.16
C VAL A 456 -13.04 4.85 -8.94
N LEU A 457 -13.54 4.64 -7.71
CA LEU A 457 -14.93 4.95 -7.37
C LEU A 457 -15.22 6.45 -7.49
N PHE A 458 -14.32 7.33 -7.05
CA PHE A 458 -14.45 8.76 -7.24
C PHE A 458 -14.64 9.11 -8.72
N CYS A 459 -13.76 8.62 -9.60
CA CYS A 459 -13.89 8.88 -11.04
C CYS A 459 -15.22 8.35 -11.60
N HIS A 460 -15.65 7.15 -11.19
CA HIS A 460 -16.92 6.60 -11.62
C HIS A 460 -18.13 7.42 -11.14
N VAL A 461 -18.13 7.85 -9.89
CA VAL A 461 -19.18 8.71 -9.30
C VAL A 461 -19.33 10.03 -10.07
N ILE A 462 -18.22 10.67 -10.41
CA ILE A 462 -18.22 11.93 -11.19
C ILE A 462 -18.79 11.73 -12.59
N MET A 463 -18.55 10.58 -13.22
CA MET A 463 -19.00 10.31 -14.59
C MET A 463 -20.43 9.77 -14.68
N SER A 464 -20.83 8.90 -13.75
CA SER A 464 -22.09 8.15 -13.81
C SER A 464 -23.16 8.65 -12.84
N PHE A 465 -22.83 9.57 -11.93
CA PHE A 465 -23.68 10.02 -10.82
C PHE A 465 -24.13 8.87 -9.91
N GLY A 466 -23.32 7.82 -9.77
CA GLY A 466 -23.62 6.59 -9.03
C GLY A 466 -23.70 6.83 -7.52
N LEU A 467 -24.92 6.91 -6.96
CA LEU A 467 -25.15 7.16 -5.54
C LEU A 467 -24.70 5.99 -4.65
N GLU A 468 -24.69 4.78 -5.15
CA GLU A 468 -24.20 3.60 -4.39
C GLU A 468 -22.70 3.69 -4.14
N ASP A 469 -21.93 4.05 -5.16
CA ASP A 469 -20.49 4.22 -5.01
C ASP A 469 -20.15 5.42 -4.11
N LEU A 470 -20.95 6.50 -4.18
CA LEU A 470 -20.79 7.63 -3.26
C LEU A 470 -21.00 7.18 -1.80
N ARG A 471 -22.03 6.39 -1.50
CA ARG A 471 -22.26 5.83 -0.14
C ARG A 471 -21.09 4.93 0.31
N LEU A 472 -20.54 4.14 -0.61
CA LEU A 472 -19.38 3.29 -0.31
C LEU A 472 -18.13 4.13 0.01
N MET A 473 -17.94 5.26 -0.70
CA MET A 473 -16.88 6.22 -0.39
C MET A 473 -17.10 6.91 0.96
N GLU A 474 -18.34 7.26 1.32
CA GLU A 474 -18.72 7.81 2.62
C GLU A 474 -18.43 6.83 3.76
N ALA A 475 -18.84 5.56 3.59
CA ALA A 475 -18.60 4.49 4.56
C ALA A 475 -17.09 4.27 4.78
N PHE A 476 -16.31 4.22 3.70
CA PHE A 476 -14.85 4.12 3.76
C PHE A 476 -14.23 5.30 4.52
N THR A 477 -14.58 6.53 4.17
CA THR A 477 -14.03 7.72 4.82
C THR A 477 -14.37 7.78 6.32
N THR A 478 -15.60 7.38 6.67
CA THR A 478 -16.05 7.28 8.07
C THR A 478 -15.28 6.19 8.83
N SER A 479 -15.04 5.04 8.21
CA SER A 479 -14.31 3.94 8.83
C SER A 479 -12.86 4.30 9.16
N LEU A 480 -12.22 5.16 8.35
CA LEU A 480 -10.87 5.66 8.64
C LEU A 480 -10.80 6.46 9.95
N GLN A 481 -11.91 7.08 10.39
CA GLN A 481 -11.97 7.79 11.67
C GLN A 481 -11.95 6.84 12.86
N SER A 482 -12.47 5.63 12.70
CA SER A 482 -12.49 4.61 13.76
C SER A 482 -11.14 3.91 13.96
N LEU A 483 -10.22 4.02 12.99
CA LEU A 483 -8.85 3.53 13.14
C LEU A 483 -8.06 4.51 14.03
N ASN A 484 -8.17 4.31 15.35
CA ASN A 484 -7.56 5.18 16.37
C ASN A 484 -6.04 4.96 16.39
N MET A 485 -5.27 5.86 15.77
CA MET A 485 -3.83 5.74 15.59
C MET A 485 -3.04 6.61 16.56
N ARG A 486 -2.01 6.03 17.20
CA ARG A 486 -1.14 6.73 18.17
C ARG A 486 -0.19 7.75 17.52
N ASP A 487 0.28 7.51 16.28
CA ASP A 487 1.16 8.42 15.50
C ASP A 487 0.48 8.81 14.17
N ALA A 488 -0.53 9.68 14.29
CA ALA A 488 -1.61 9.80 13.33
C ALA A 488 -1.33 10.63 12.06
N ARG A 489 -0.18 11.29 11.87
CA ARG A 489 0.00 12.25 10.76
C ARG A 489 -0.20 11.67 9.36
N PRO A 490 0.45 10.55 8.96
CA PRO A 490 0.27 10.03 7.59
C PRO A 490 -1.15 9.53 7.33
N MET A 491 -1.77 8.89 8.33
CA MET A 491 -3.16 8.44 8.23
C MET A 491 -4.13 9.61 8.23
N LEU A 492 -3.86 10.64 9.03
CA LEU A 492 -4.63 11.89 9.02
C LEU A 492 -4.59 12.54 7.63
N ASN A 493 -3.41 12.65 7.03
CA ASN A 493 -3.23 13.21 5.69
C ASN A 493 -3.99 12.39 4.65
N PHE A 494 -3.93 11.05 4.72
CA PHE A 494 -4.69 10.18 3.84
C PHE A 494 -6.20 10.35 4.01
N ARG A 495 -6.69 10.42 5.26
CA ARG A 495 -8.10 10.66 5.57
C ARG A 495 -8.57 12.01 5.04
N VAL A 496 -7.83 13.09 5.30
CA VAL A 496 -8.16 14.45 4.80
C VAL A 496 -8.20 14.48 3.27
N LEU A 497 -7.32 13.74 2.61
CA LEU A 497 -7.34 13.59 1.15
C LEU A 497 -8.63 12.88 0.69
N CYS A 498 -9.04 11.79 1.34
CA CYS A 498 -10.29 11.09 1.03
C CYS A 498 -11.53 11.97 1.30
N GLU A 499 -11.54 12.70 2.41
CA GLU A 499 -12.59 13.67 2.76
C GLU A 499 -12.72 14.78 1.69
N ALA A 500 -11.60 15.29 1.19
CA ALA A 500 -11.59 16.30 0.14
C ALA A 500 -12.17 15.77 -1.19
N PHE A 501 -11.81 14.56 -1.61
CA PHE A 501 -12.41 13.90 -2.78
C PHE A 501 -13.91 13.64 -2.59
N LEU A 502 -14.32 13.15 -1.43
CA LEU A 502 -15.73 12.90 -1.11
C LEU A 502 -16.56 14.19 -1.14
N LEU A 503 -16.07 15.26 -0.53
CA LEU A 503 -16.70 16.57 -0.54
C LEU A 503 -16.90 17.08 -1.99
N LEU A 504 -15.86 16.96 -2.81
CA LEU A 504 -15.89 17.36 -4.20
C LEU A 504 -16.94 16.54 -5.00
N ALA A 505 -16.97 15.23 -4.83
CA ALA A 505 -17.95 14.35 -5.46
C ALA A 505 -19.39 14.71 -5.07
N THR A 506 -19.63 14.91 -3.78
CA THR A 506 -20.95 15.25 -3.22
C THR A 506 -21.47 16.60 -3.79
N ARG A 507 -20.61 17.60 -3.83
CA ARG A 507 -20.98 18.94 -4.37
C ARG A 507 -21.24 18.87 -5.86
N TYR A 508 -20.40 18.15 -6.60
CA TYR A 508 -20.56 17.95 -8.03
C TYR A 508 -21.89 17.27 -8.37
N ILE A 509 -22.26 16.19 -7.69
CA ILE A 509 -23.53 15.49 -7.89
C ILE A 509 -24.71 16.42 -7.56
N ARG A 510 -24.67 17.09 -6.39
CA ARG A 510 -25.76 18.01 -5.97
C ARG A 510 -26.02 19.09 -7.03
N MET A 511 -24.96 19.69 -7.54
CA MET A 511 -25.06 20.71 -8.57
C MET A 511 -25.64 20.15 -9.87
N SER A 512 -25.17 18.99 -10.32
CA SER A 512 -25.63 18.35 -11.55
C SER A 512 -27.11 17.95 -11.46
N THR A 513 -27.55 17.43 -10.33
CA THR A 513 -28.95 17.06 -10.07
C THR A 513 -29.87 18.31 -10.06
N LYS A 514 -29.43 19.40 -9.43
CA LYS A 514 -30.19 20.66 -9.41
C LYS A 514 -30.41 21.19 -10.82
N ARG A 515 -29.40 21.14 -11.69
CA ARG A 515 -29.49 21.58 -13.08
C ARG A 515 -30.46 20.76 -13.91
N LEU A 516 -30.39 19.44 -13.81
CA LEU A 516 -31.33 18.56 -14.50
C LEU A 516 -32.76 18.88 -14.08
N HIS A 517 -32.98 19.19 -12.81
CA HIS A 517 -34.30 19.62 -12.32
C HIS A 517 -34.74 20.98 -12.90
N ASP A 518 -33.84 21.98 -12.91
CA ASP A 518 -34.10 23.32 -13.45
C ASP A 518 -34.35 23.29 -14.98
N GLN A 519 -33.62 22.45 -15.71
CA GLN A 519 -33.83 22.25 -17.16
C GLN A 519 -35.18 21.59 -17.44
N ASN A 520 -35.58 20.60 -16.68
CA ASN A 520 -36.89 19.95 -16.83
C ASN A 520 -38.04 20.91 -16.49
N LEU A 521 -37.88 21.80 -15.51
CA LEU A 521 -38.86 22.85 -15.20
C LEU A 521 -38.94 23.90 -16.29
N SER A 522 -37.84 24.23 -16.96
CA SER A 522 -37.83 25.21 -18.08
C SER A 522 -38.44 24.63 -19.33
N LEU A 523 -38.26 23.36 -19.64
CA LEU A 523 -38.90 22.64 -20.74
C LEU A 523 -40.40 22.47 -20.53
N GLY A 524 -40.85 22.24 -19.28
CA GLY A 524 -42.27 22.16 -18.92
C GLY A 524 -43.01 23.51 -19.02
N ARG A 525 -42.29 24.64 -18.88
CA ARG A 525 -42.89 25.98 -19.02
C ARG A 525 -42.98 26.48 -20.46
N SER A 526 -42.23 25.90 -21.40
CA SER A 526 -42.28 26.28 -22.82
C SER A 526 -43.39 25.58 -23.62
N SER A 527 -44.12 24.62 -23.03
CA SER A 527 -45.24 23.94 -23.69
C SER A 527 -46.62 24.53 -23.37
N ASP A 528 -46.73 25.61 -22.57
CA ASP A 528 -48.01 26.20 -22.14
C ASP A 528 -48.34 27.53 -22.81
N GLY A 529 -47.79 27.78 -24.01
CA GLY A 529 -48.00 28.99 -24.79
C GLY A 529 -48.55 28.73 -26.21
N GLY A 530 -49.61 27.94 -26.37
CA GLY A 530 -50.24 27.67 -27.65
C GLY A 530 -51.75 27.49 -27.53
N HIS A 531 -52.51 28.39 -28.15
CA HIS A 531 -53.94 28.55 -28.24
C HIS A 531 -54.76 27.25 -28.16
N ALA A 532 -55.70 27.23 -27.29
CA ALA A 532 -56.78 26.26 -27.20
C ALA A 532 -57.78 26.47 -28.33
N THR A 533 -58.01 25.43 -29.12
CA THR A 533 -59.29 25.18 -29.80
C THR A 533 -59.83 23.84 -29.30
N PRO A 534 -61.11 23.74 -28.95
CA PRO A 534 -61.68 22.54 -28.38
C PRO A 534 -62.18 21.60 -29.46
N LEU A 535 -61.74 20.35 -29.46
CA LEU A 535 -62.41 19.27 -30.18
C LEU A 535 -62.31 17.95 -29.42
N SER A 536 -63.49 17.52 -28.97
CA SER A 536 -63.98 16.17 -28.71
C SER A 536 -63.14 15.11 -28.00
N SER A 537 -63.74 14.71 -26.89
CA SER A 537 -63.71 13.41 -26.20
C SER A 537 -63.26 12.23 -27.08
N ASP A 538 -62.19 11.55 -26.68
CA ASP A 538 -62.19 10.08 -26.59
C ASP A 538 -61.16 9.63 -25.58
N ALA A 539 -61.66 8.96 -24.58
CA ALA A 539 -60.91 8.30 -23.52
C ALA A 539 -60.16 7.08 -24.09
N ARG A 540 -58.83 7.07 -24.00
CA ARG A 540 -58.06 5.83 -24.01
C ARG A 540 -57.06 5.82 -22.87
N THR A 541 -57.45 5.12 -21.86
CA THR A 541 -56.62 4.61 -20.78
C THR A 541 -55.43 3.82 -21.35
N VAL A 542 -54.24 4.29 -21.15
CA VAL A 542 -53.03 3.51 -21.47
C VAL A 542 -52.57 2.79 -20.22
N HIS A 543 -52.83 1.48 -20.19
CA HIS A 543 -52.25 0.53 -19.26
C HIS A 543 -50.76 0.39 -19.52
N LEU A 544 -49.96 0.44 -18.44
CA LEU A 544 -48.60 -0.07 -18.44
C LEU A 544 -48.64 -1.60 -18.64
N PRO A 545 -47.84 -2.19 -19.49
CA PRO A 545 -47.70 -3.62 -19.55
C PRO A 545 -46.61 -4.07 -18.56
N THR A 546 -47.04 -4.82 -17.56
CA THR A 546 -46.21 -5.86 -16.93
C THR A 546 -46.13 -7.01 -17.94
N GLY A 547 -44.94 -7.23 -18.48
CA GLY A 547 -44.71 -8.30 -19.41
C GLY A 547 -43.50 -9.12 -18.99
N GLU A 548 -43.80 -10.25 -18.32
CA GLU A 548 -42.96 -11.43 -18.38
C GLU A 548 -42.89 -11.88 -19.85
N HIS A 549 -41.70 -11.94 -20.41
CA HIS A 549 -41.47 -12.68 -21.63
C HIS A 549 -40.30 -13.66 -21.47
N ASP A 550 -40.68 -14.92 -21.29
CA ASP A 550 -39.94 -16.08 -21.76
C ASP A 550 -39.58 -15.89 -23.23
N ALA A 551 -38.31 -15.90 -23.54
CA ALA A 551 -37.80 -16.11 -24.87
C ALA A 551 -36.64 -17.09 -24.84
N SER A 552 -36.99 -18.34 -25.11
CA SER A 552 -36.05 -19.39 -25.48
C SER A 552 -35.29 -19.01 -26.75
N TYR A 553 -33.98 -18.77 -26.65
CA TYR A 553 -33.05 -18.86 -27.77
C TYR A 553 -32.16 -20.07 -27.60
N LYS A 554 -32.26 -20.94 -28.60
CA LYS A 554 -31.41 -22.12 -28.76
C LYS A 554 -29.98 -21.66 -29.03
N ASN A 555 -29.14 -22.33 -28.33
CA ASN A 555 -27.70 -22.21 -28.30
C ASN A 555 -27.08 -23.08 -29.37
N ASP A 556 -26.01 -22.61 -29.97
CA ASP A 556 -24.94 -23.51 -30.46
C ASP A 556 -23.56 -22.91 -30.19
N SER A 557 -22.72 -23.79 -29.66
CA SER A 557 -21.27 -23.81 -29.52
C SER A 557 -20.62 -23.05 -28.34
N SER A 558 -20.35 -23.82 -27.29
CA SER A 558 -19.06 -24.08 -26.62
C SER A 558 -18.09 -22.89 -26.42
N ASP A 559 -18.06 -22.40 -25.20
CA ASP A 559 -16.88 -22.26 -24.32
C ASP A 559 -17.32 -21.65 -22.97
N SER A 560 -17.80 -22.52 -22.08
CA SER A 560 -18.15 -22.13 -20.71
C SER A 560 -16.92 -22.19 -19.83
N LEU A 561 -16.25 -21.05 -19.66
CA LEU A 561 -15.41 -20.79 -18.51
C LEU A 561 -16.36 -20.49 -17.32
N ASN A 562 -16.49 -21.47 -16.44
CA ASN A 562 -17.22 -21.35 -15.18
C ASN A 562 -16.57 -20.28 -14.29
N PHE A 563 -17.13 -19.08 -14.31
CA PHE A 563 -16.92 -18.10 -13.26
C PHE A 563 -17.77 -18.52 -12.05
N LEU A 564 -17.12 -18.92 -10.96
CA LEU A 564 -17.79 -19.04 -9.67
C LEU A 564 -18.30 -17.62 -9.26
N PRO A 565 -19.58 -17.49 -8.90
CA PRO A 565 -20.13 -16.21 -8.52
C PRO A 565 -19.54 -15.72 -7.19
N PRO A 566 -19.48 -14.39 -6.95
CA PRO A 566 -18.95 -13.78 -5.72
C PRO A 566 -19.65 -14.23 -4.43
N VAL A 567 -20.82 -14.84 -4.52
CA VAL A 567 -21.71 -15.23 -3.42
C VAL A 567 -21.09 -16.28 -2.48
N ALA A 568 -20.17 -17.11 -2.96
CA ALA A 568 -19.56 -18.16 -2.14
C ALA A 568 -18.56 -17.64 -1.09
N PHE A 569 -18.06 -16.43 -1.24
CA PHE A 569 -17.08 -15.83 -0.32
C PHE A 569 -17.76 -15.07 0.83
N ASP A 570 -18.87 -14.40 0.55
CA ASP A 570 -19.65 -13.67 1.56
C ASP A 570 -20.30 -14.63 2.57
N ASP A 571 -20.74 -15.83 2.13
CA ASP A 571 -21.30 -16.86 2.99
C ASP A 571 -20.24 -17.47 3.93
N TRP A 572 -18.98 -17.55 3.49
CA TRP A 572 -17.88 -18.05 4.32
C TRP A 572 -17.46 -17.02 5.40
N LEU A 573 -17.41 -15.73 5.06
CA LEU A 573 -17.09 -14.65 6.00
C LEU A 573 -18.16 -14.45 7.07
N SER A 574 -19.43 -14.75 6.75
CA SER A 574 -20.55 -14.59 7.69
C SER A 574 -20.76 -15.78 8.65
N GLY A 575 -19.94 -16.83 8.55
CA GLY A 575 -19.96 -17.98 9.44
C GLY A 575 -21.21 -18.88 9.29
N ARG A 576 -21.91 -18.82 8.15
CA ARG A 576 -23.14 -19.57 7.89
C ARG A 576 -22.91 -20.78 6.97
N GLN A 577 -21.95 -21.64 7.28
CA GLN A 577 -21.96 -22.99 6.74
C GLN A 577 -21.95 -24.01 7.87
N GLU A 578 -23.13 -24.54 8.16
CA GLU A 578 -23.25 -25.83 8.82
C GLU A 578 -22.72 -26.90 7.86
N PHE A 579 -21.69 -27.62 8.30
CA PHE A 579 -21.16 -28.77 7.60
C PHE A 579 -22.22 -29.88 7.55
N HIS A 580 -22.93 -30.01 6.44
CA HIS A 580 -23.59 -31.26 6.13
C HIS A 580 -22.54 -32.27 5.65
N SER A 581 -22.36 -33.27 6.50
CA SER A 581 -21.61 -34.49 6.24
C SER A 581 -21.98 -35.10 4.89
N LEU A 582 -21.05 -35.14 3.95
CA LEU A 582 -21.09 -36.12 2.85
C LEU A 582 -20.20 -37.29 3.25
N GLY A 583 -20.88 -38.30 3.80
CA GLY A 583 -20.34 -39.63 3.96
C GLY A 583 -20.25 -40.36 2.61
N SER A 584 -19.16 -41.08 2.49
CA SER A 584 -18.96 -42.32 1.72
C SER A 584 -19.54 -42.44 0.30
N SER A 585 -18.71 -42.49 -0.70
CA SER A 585 -18.56 -43.62 -1.65
C SER A 585 -17.67 -43.28 -2.84
N PHE A 586 -16.67 -44.11 -3.03
CA PHE A 586 -15.71 -44.33 -4.12
C PHE A 586 -14.49 -43.42 -4.15
#